data_6bc883c32825e1499d1fc51d50a9e03f
#
_entry.id   6bc883c32825e1499d1fc51d50a9e03f
#
_cell.length_a   1.000
_cell.length_b   1.000
_cell.length_c   1.000
_cell.angle_alpha   90.00
_cell.angle_beta   90.00
_cell.angle_gamma   90.00
#
_symmetry.space_group_name_H-M   'P 1'
#
loop_
_entity.id
_entity.type
_entity.pdbx_description
1 polymer ?
#
loop_
_entity_poly.entity_id
_entity_poly.type
_entity_poly.pdbx_seq_one_letter_code
_entity_poly.pdbx_strand_id
1 'polypeptide(L)'
;DRGFGQEELRRHKIKTLPFQEFTTFHDAIDYVKRNPNSYVIKPSGEIQDYKQLLFVGVDDDGSDIIRVLKAYEKTWGNEMGSFQLQRKVTGVEISVAAFFNGNEFLKPVNITFEHKKLFPKELGVSTGEMGTSMFWSDENPIFEATLRKFENTLAKDKFVGHIDINCIVNSNGIYPLEFTSRFGYPQVQIQRAGINEPFGNFLYKVASGVKFEINTKTGFQVGAYMVVPPFPYDDKKTFETFSKDAVVIFRKEMK
;
A
#
# COMPACT_ATOMS: atom_id res chain seq x y z
N ASP A 1 -5.04 6.63 9.67
CA ASP A 1 -5.56 5.55 10.53
C ASP A 1 -6.33 4.53 9.70
N ARG A 2 -6.03 3.22 9.88
CA ARG A 2 -6.62 2.12 9.09
C ARG A 2 -8.11 1.94 9.37
N GLY A 3 -8.53 2.08 10.62
CA GLY A 3 -9.94 1.95 11.00
C GLY A 3 -10.79 3.04 10.35
N PHE A 4 -10.31 4.27 10.40
CA PHE A 4 -10.95 5.40 9.73
C PHE A 4 -11.06 5.16 8.21
N GLY A 5 -9.99 4.71 7.55
CA GLY A 5 -10.02 4.42 6.11
C GLY A 5 -11.05 3.35 5.74
N GLN A 6 -11.17 2.29 6.53
CA GLN A 6 -12.17 1.24 6.30
C GLN A 6 -13.61 1.75 6.52
N GLU A 7 -13.83 2.64 7.50
CA GLU A 7 -15.13 3.25 7.72
C GLU A 7 -15.53 4.16 6.56
N GLU A 8 -14.58 4.98 6.05
CA GLU A 8 -14.83 5.82 4.87
C GLU A 8 -15.18 4.99 3.63
N LEU A 9 -14.50 3.86 3.41
CA LEU A 9 -14.86 2.94 2.32
C LEU A 9 -16.30 2.45 2.45
N ARG A 10 -16.74 2.08 3.65
CA ARG A 10 -18.12 1.64 3.90
C ARG A 10 -19.13 2.75 3.67
N ARG A 11 -18.85 3.98 4.14
CA ARG A 11 -19.72 5.15 3.92
C ARG A 11 -19.96 5.42 2.44
N HIS A 12 -18.93 5.19 1.62
CA HIS A 12 -19.01 5.34 0.16
C HIS A 12 -19.50 4.08 -0.56
N LYS A 13 -20.05 3.10 0.19
CA LYS A 13 -20.61 1.83 -0.35
C LYS A 13 -19.59 1.06 -1.20
N ILE A 14 -18.34 1.09 -0.79
CA ILE A 14 -17.28 0.30 -1.38
C ILE A 14 -17.15 -0.99 -0.60
N LYS A 15 -17.05 -2.11 -1.31
CA LYS A 15 -16.90 -3.44 -0.70
C LYS A 15 -15.60 -3.51 0.09
N THR A 16 -15.70 -3.78 1.38
CA THR A 16 -14.53 -3.99 2.25
C THR A 16 -14.43 -5.44 2.65
N LEU A 17 -13.21 -5.86 2.99
CA LEU A 17 -13.03 -7.18 3.60
C LEU A 17 -13.59 -7.18 5.03
N PRO A 18 -14.26 -8.26 5.45
CA PRO A 18 -14.64 -8.41 6.84
C PRO A 18 -13.40 -8.36 7.74
N PHE A 19 -13.46 -7.57 8.77
CA PHE A 19 -12.47 -7.54 9.82
C PHE A 19 -13.12 -7.39 11.20
N GLN A 20 -12.40 -7.82 12.21
CA GLN A 20 -12.77 -7.65 13.60
C GLN A 20 -11.57 -7.07 14.36
N GLU A 21 -11.80 -6.06 15.17
CA GLU A 21 -10.80 -5.44 16.02
C GLU A 21 -10.78 -6.07 17.41
N PHE A 22 -9.58 -6.23 17.97
CA PHE A 22 -9.34 -6.84 19.26
C PHE A 22 -8.35 -6.04 20.07
N THR A 23 -8.54 -6.05 21.37
CA THR A 23 -7.60 -5.49 22.37
C THR A 23 -7.01 -6.59 23.24
N THR A 24 -7.47 -7.83 23.10
CA THR A 24 -6.94 -9.00 23.83
C THR A 24 -6.67 -10.15 22.87
N PHE A 25 -5.57 -10.85 23.10
CA PHE A 25 -5.23 -12.05 22.33
C PHE A 25 -6.22 -13.19 22.55
N HIS A 26 -6.72 -13.33 23.77
CA HIS A 26 -7.69 -14.35 24.16
C HIS A 26 -8.95 -14.26 23.30
N ASP A 27 -9.57 -13.09 23.22
CA ASP A 27 -10.78 -12.87 22.42
C ASP A 27 -10.56 -13.12 20.93
N ALA A 28 -9.38 -12.71 20.41
CA ALA A 28 -9.01 -12.96 19.03
C ALA A 28 -8.85 -14.46 18.73
N ILE A 29 -8.19 -15.21 19.62
CA ILE A 29 -8.02 -16.66 19.49
C ILE A 29 -9.38 -17.37 19.52
N ASP A 30 -10.26 -16.98 20.44
CA ASP A 30 -11.60 -17.56 20.53
C ASP A 30 -12.50 -17.19 19.34
N TYR A 31 -12.30 -16.01 18.77
CA TYR A 31 -12.96 -15.62 17.53
C TYR A 31 -12.52 -16.52 16.36
N VAL A 32 -11.22 -16.76 16.19
CA VAL A 32 -10.71 -17.64 15.12
C VAL A 32 -11.24 -19.07 15.28
N LYS A 33 -11.23 -19.63 16.50
CA LYS A 33 -11.79 -20.97 16.77
C LYS A 33 -13.27 -21.08 16.38
N ARG A 34 -14.06 -20.03 16.65
CA ARG A 34 -15.50 -20.02 16.31
C ARG A 34 -15.77 -19.70 14.84
N ASN A 35 -14.83 -19.07 14.17
CA ASN A 35 -14.91 -18.65 12.78
C ASN A 35 -13.67 -19.11 11.99
N PRO A 36 -13.48 -20.42 11.78
CA PRO A 36 -12.30 -20.91 11.05
C PRO A 36 -12.20 -20.30 9.66
N ASN A 37 -11.06 -19.70 9.34
CA ASN A 37 -10.77 -19.07 8.05
C ASN A 37 -9.30 -18.62 7.98
N SER A 38 -8.81 -18.28 6.79
CA SER A 38 -7.53 -17.60 6.66
C SER A 38 -7.68 -16.10 7.02
N TYR A 39 -6.78 -15.62 7.86
CA TYR A 39 -6.79 -14.22 8.33
C TYR A 39 -5.44 -13.53 8.12
N VAL A 40 -5.48 -12.20 8.20
CA VAL A 40 -4.31 -11.33 8.30
C VAL A 40 -4.37 -10.60 9.64
N ILE A 41 -3.30 -10.69 10.43
CA ILE A 41 -3.12 -9.89 11.65
C ILE A 41 -2.56 -8.54 11.23
N LYS A 42 -3.25 -7.46 11.58
CA LYS A 42 -2.81 -6.08 11.31
C LYS A 42 -2.78 -5.29 12.63
N PRO A 43 -1.62 -4.79 13.08
CA PRO A 43 -1.57 -3.90 14.23
C PRO A 43 -2.36 -2.62 13.93
N SER A 44 -2.97 -2.04 14.96
CA SER A 44 -3.79 -0.83 14.90
C SER A 44 -3.28 0.21 15.91
N GLY A 45 -3.76 1.45 15.80
CA GLY A 45 -3.39 2.53 16.71
C GLY A 45 -1.91 2.95 16.58
N GLU A 46 -1.26 3.22 17.70
CA GLU A 46 0.12 3.73 17.72
C GLU A 46 1.16 2.77 17.15
N ILE A 47 0.87 1.46 17.19
CA ILE A 47 1.78 0.42 16.67
C ILE A 47 1.47 -0.02 15.23
N GLN A 48 0.58 0.69 14.53
CA GLN A 48 0.17 0.32 13.16
C GLN A 48 1.34 0.22 12.16
N ASP A 49 2.45 0.91 12.43
CA ASP A 49 3.64 0.93 11.58
C ASP A 49 4.68 -0.15 11.92
N TYR A 50 4.43 -0.95 12.97
CA TYR A 50 5.30 -2.08 13.33
C TYR A 50 5.08 -3.26 12.37
N LYS A 51 5.78 -3.24 11.24
CA LYS A 51 5.63 -4.24 10.16
C LYS A 51 5.91 -5.68 10.62
N GLN A 52 6.74 -5.88 11.62
CA GLN A 52 7.02 -7.20 12.20
C GLN A 52 5.80 -7.85 12.87
N LEU A 53 4.79 -7.07 13.23
CA LEU A 53 3.54 -7.56 13.81
C LEU A 53 2.46 -7.86 12.76
N LEU A 54 2.71 -7.49 11.50
CA LEU A 54 1.83 -7.88 10.41
C LEU A 54 2.10 -9.34 10.04
N PHE A 55 1.08 -10.16 10.08
CA PHE A 55 1.17 -11.56 9.69
C PHE A 55 0.06 -11.94 8.73
N VAL A 56 0.43 -12.58 7.63
CA VAL A 56 -0.50 -13.09 6.62
C VAL A 56 -0.61 -14.60 6.79
N GLY A 57 -1.74 -15.06 7.32
CA GLY A 57 -2.00 -16.49 7.51
C GLY A 57 -2.11 -17.24 6.19
N VAL A 58 -1.82 -18.53 6.25
CA VAL A 58 -1.88 -19.42 5.08
C VAL A 58 -2.82 -20.60 5.33
N ASP A 59 -3.06 -20.97 6.59
CA ASP A 59 -3.94 -22.08 6.95
C ASP A 59 -5.41 -21.66 6.83
N ASP A 60 -6.21 -22.47 6.14
CA ASP A 60 -7.61 -22.14 5.85
C ASP A 60 -8.52 -22.22 7.10
N ASP A 61 -8.07 -22.87 8.15
CA ASP A 61 -8.75 -22.96 9.44
C ASP A 61 -8.29 -21.92 10.46
N GLY A 62 -7.24 -21.13 10.13
CA GLY A 62 -6.65 -20.11 10.99
C GLY A 62 -5.76 -20.67 12.11
N SER A 63 -5.32 -21.93 12.02
CA SER A 63 -4.48 -22.55 13.04
C SER A 63 -3.13 -21.87 13.20
N ASP A 64 -2.56 -21.35 12.11
CA ASP A 64 -1.33 -20.55 12.10
C ASP A 64 -1.53 -19.18 12.80
N ILE A 65 -2.67 -18.54 12.58
CA ILE A 65 -3.05 -17.31 13.27
C ILE A 65 -3.10 -17.53 14.79
N ILE A 66 -3.71 -18.61 15.24
CA ILE A 66 -3.77 -18.95 16.67
C ILE A 66 -2.35 -19.13 17.24
N ARG A 67 -1.46 -19.81 16.51
CA ARG A 67 -0.05 -19.99 16.93
C ARG A 67 0.67 -18.66 17.05
N VAL A 68 0.51 -17.76 16.07
CA VAL A 68 1.15 -16.45 16.06
C VAL A 68 0.58 -15.55 17.16
N LEU A 69 -0.73 -15.51 17.35
CA LEU A 69 -1.34 -14.72 18.45
C LEU A 69 -0.82 -15.17 19.82
N LYS A 70 -0.70 -16.48 20.06
CA LYS A 70 -0.09 -17.01 21.30
C LYS A 70 1.39 -16.62 21.46
N ALA A 71 2.13 -16.54 20.36
CA ALA A 71 3.52 -16.07 20.40
C ALA A 71 3.57 -14.56 20.70
N TYR A 72 2.72 -13.75 20.07
CA TYR A 72 2.63 -12.31 20.32
C TYR A 72 2.21 -11.99 21.75
N GLU A 73 1.27 -12.75 22.31
CA GLU A 73 0.86 -12.62 23.72
C GLU A 73 2.06 -12.76 24.68
N LYS A 74 2.96 -13.70 24.40
CA LYS A 74 4.17 -13.93 25.22
C LYS A 74 5.25 -12.86 25.03
N THR A 75 5.41 -12.34 23.81
CA THR A 75 6.53 -11.45 23.45
C THR A 75 6.16 -9.97 23.54
N TRP A 76 4.93 -9.61 23.25
CA TRP A 76 4.46 -8.23 23.17
C TRP A 76 3.44 -7.89 24.27
N GLY A 77 2.70 -8.87 24.77
CA GLY A 77 1.73 -8.69 25.84
C GLY A 77 0.83 -7.46 25.62
N ASN A 78 0.78 -6.58 26.62
CA ASN A 78 -0.04 -5.36 26.55
C ASN A 78 0.54 -4.27 25.64
N GLU A 79 1.79 -4.40 25.18
CA GLU A 79 2.42 -3.41 24.28
C GLU A 79 1.78 -3.40 22.89
N MET A 80 1.15 -4.50 22.50
CA MET A 80 0.50 -4.58 21.19
C MET A 80 -0.75 -3.68 21.07
N GLY A 81 -1.36 -3.27 22.18
CA GLY A 81 -2.54 -2.39 22.18
C GLY A 81 -3.71 -3.02 21.44
N SER A 82 -4.15 -2.41 20.33
CA SER A 82 -5.21 -2.96 19.48
C SER A 82 -4.66 -3.53 18.18
N PHE A 83 -5.36 -4.53 17.63
CA PHE A 83 -5.06 -5.13 16.35
C PHE A 83 -6.32 -5.65 15.66
N GLN A 84 -6.22 -5.84 14.35
CA GLN A 84 -7.32 -6.36 13.54
C GLN A 84 -7.00 -7.75 13.02
N LEU A 85 -7.99 -8.62 13.03
CA LEU A 85 -8.06 -9.83 12.20
C LEU A 85 -8.91 -9.52 10.98
N GLN A 86 -8.28 -9.40 9.83
CA GLN A 86 -8.96 -9.18 8.56
C GLN A 86 -9.02 -10.50 7.80
N ARG A 87 -10.16 -10.81 7.22
CA ARG A 87 -10.31 -12.00 6.36
C ARG A 87 -9.35 -11.89 5.19
N LYS A 88 -8.57 -12.94 4.96
CA LYS A 88 -7.65 -12.98 3.82
C LYS A 88 -8.43 -13.12 2.53
N VAL A 89 -7.97 -12.44 1.51
CA VAL A 89 -8.40 -12.61 0.12
C VAL A 89 -7.17 -12.80 -0.74
N THR A 90 -7.28 -13.65 -1.75
CA THR A 90 -6.23 -13.88 -2.74
C THR A 90 -6.60 -13.20 -4.06
N GLY A 91 -5.62 -12.70 -4.78
CA GLY A 91 -5.80 -12.00 -6.03
C GLY A 91 -4.55 -11.24 -6.44
N VAL A 92 -4.67 -10.37 -7.43
CA VAL A 92 -3.61 -9.47 -7.84
C VAL A 92 -3.68 -8.20 -7.00
N GLU A 93 -2.58 -7.84 -6.36
CA GLU A 93 -2.45 -6.57 -5.65
C GLU A 93 -2.20 -5.45 -6.65
N ILE A 94 -3.08 -4.46 -6.66
CA ILE A 94 -3.07 -3.33 -7.60
C ILE A 94 -3.34 -2.06 -6.81
N SER A 95 -2.52 -1.05 -7.00
CA SER A 95 -2.82 0.31 -6.54
C SER A 95 -3.37 1.14 -7.69
N VAL A 96 -4.41 1.90 -7.42
CA VAL A 96 -4.91 2.95 -8.30
C VAL A 96 -4.69 4.30 -7.64
N ALA A 97 -4.00 5.18 -8.35
CA ALA A 97 -3.61 6.49 -7.85
C ALA A 97 -4.05 7.60 -8.79
N ALA A 98 -4.38 8.74 -8.23
CA ALA A 98 -4.76 9.92 -8.99
C ALA A 98 -4.31 11.21 -8.30
N PHE A 99 -4.15 12.26 -9.09
CA PHE A 99 -3.97 13.62 -8.60
C PHE A 99 -5.33 14.31 -8.48
N PHE A 100 -5.53 14.99 -7.36
CA PHE A 100 -6.73 15.78 -7.10
C PHE A 100 -6.37 17.25 -6.95
N ASN A 101 -7.08 18.14 -7.65
CA ASN A 101 -6.74 19.56 -7.73
C ASN A 101 -7.56 20.47 -6.79
N GLY A 102 -8.25 19.87 -5.83
CA GLY A 102 -9.17 20.60 -4.93
C GLY A 102 -10.63 20.59 -5.38
N ASN A 103 -10.91 20.20 -6.64
CA ASN A 103 -12.24 20.17 -7.23
C ASN A 103 -12.58 18.83 -7.87
N GLU A 104 -11.65 18.24 -8.60
CA GLU A 104 -11.85 17.01 -9.36
C GLU A 104 -10.56 16.20 -9.48
N PHE A 105 -10.69 14.92 -9.79
CA PHE A 105 -9.57 14.08 -10.17
C PHE A 105 -9.06 14.43 -11.56
N LEU A 106 -7.76 14.62 -11.68
CA LEU A 106 -7.10 14.81 -12.97
C LEU A 106 -6.88 13.45 -13.66
N LYS A 107 -6.99 13.43 -14.97
CA LYS A 107 -6.77 12.23 -15.81
C LYS A 107 -5.54 12.42 -16.70
N PRO A 108 -4.91 11.33 -17.13
CA PRO A 108 -5.16 9.92 -16.77
C PRO A 108 -4.77 9.60 -15.32
N VAL A 109 -5.32 8.49 -14.80
CA VAL A 109 -4.99 7.94 -13.48
C VAL A 109 -3.86 6.92 -13.58
N ASN A 110 -3.15 6.67 -12.47
CA ASN A 110 -2.10 5.66 -12.41
C ASN A 110 -2.62 4.30 -11.97
N ILE A 111 -2.15 3.25 -12.62
CA ILE A 111 -2.31 1.87 -12.21
C ILE A 111 -0.93 1.31 -11.90
N THR A 112 -0.78 0.73 -10.72
CA THR A 112 0.52 0.34 -10.18
C THR A 112 0.49 -1.10 -9.68
N PHE A 113 1.54 -1.85 -10.01
CA PHE A 113 1.81 -3.19 -9.49
C PHE A 113 3.12 -3.13 -8.72
N GLU A 114 3.08 -3.49 -7.44
CA GLU A 114 4.20 -3.39 -6.52
C GLU A 114 4.79 -4.76 -6.21
N HIS A 115 6.12 -4.85 -6.23
CA HIS A 115 6.84 -6.00 -5.72
C HIS A 115 7.43 -5.66 -4.35
N LYS A 116 6.93 -6.31 -3.30
CA LYS A 116 7.26 -5.98 -1.90
C LYS A 116 8.32 -6.87 -1.28
N LYS A 117 8.54 -8.07 -1.83
CA LYS A 117 9.55 -8.99 -1.30
C LYS A 117 10.96 -8.56 -1.67
N LEU A 118 11.91 -8.83 -0.76
CA LEU A 118 13.32 -8.45 -0.94
C LEU A 118 13.93 -9.02 -2.22
N PHE A 119 13.55 -10.25 -2.57
CA PHE A 119 14.08 -10.95 -3.74
C PHE A 119 12.95 -11.26 -4.76
N PRO A 120 13.31 -11.47 -6.02
CA PRO A 120 12.39 -11.95 -7.05
C PRO A 120 11.67 -13.24 -6.65
N LYS A 121 10.56 -13.54 -7.33
CA LYS A 121 9.73 -14.73 -7.09
C LYS A 121 9.12 -14.79 -5.68
N GLU A 122 8.77 -13.65 -5.12
CA GLU A 122 8.15 -13.55 -3.80
C GLU A 122 9.02 -14.14 -2.65
N LEU A 123 10.34 -14.10 -2.80
CA LEU A 123 11.28 -14.64 -1.82
C LEU A 123 11.78 -13.56 -0.85
N GLY A 124 12.16 -14.01 0.34
CA GLY A 124 12.71 -13.16 1.40
C GLY A 124 11.65 -12.41 2.22
N VAL A 125 12.12 -11.48 3.04
CA VAL A 125 11.23 -10.68 3.90
C VAL A 125 10.42 -9.67 3.11
N SER A 126 9.28 -9.27 3.65
CA SER A 126 8.52 -8.17 3.10
C SER A 126 9.20 -6.84 3.43
N THR A 127 9.37 -6.01 2.41
CA THR A 127 9.89 -4.64 2.52
C THR A 127 8.75 -3.63 2.37
N GLY A 128 9.04 -2.35 2.29
CA GLY A 128 8.04 -1.37 1.86
C GLY A 128 7.64 -1.59 0.41
N GLU A 129 8.66 -1.64 -0.46
CA GLU A 129 8.54 -1.86 -1.89
C GLU A 129 9.96 -2.03 -2.48
N MET A 130 10.15 -2.96 -3.40
CA MET A 130 11.42 -3.20 -4.08
C MET A 130 11.39 -2.85 -5.55
N GLY A 131 10.23 -2.83 -6.13
CA GLY A 131 10.04 -2.48 -7.51
C GLY A 131 8.58 -2.23 -7.85
N THR A 132 8.37 -1.42 -8.88
CA THR A 132 7.04 -1.01 -9.31
C THR A 132 6.98 -0.99 -10.83
N SER A 133 5.94 -1.55 -11.38
CA SER A 133 5.52 -1.27 -12.75
C SER A 133 4.21 -0.51 -12.74
N MET A 134 4.10 0.52 -13.57
CA MET A 134 2.90 1.36 -13.63
C MET A 134 2.60 1.77 -15.06
N PHE A 135 1.36 2.12 -15.31
CA PHE A 135 0.91 2.76 -16.55
C PHE A 135 -0.20 3.78 -16.25
N TRP A 136 -0.44 4.66 -17.20
CA TRP A 136 -1.50 5.67 -17.14
C TRP A 136 -2.73 5.18 -17.90
N SER A 137 -3.92 5.46 -17.38
CA SER A 137 -5.20 5.03 -17.94
C SER A 137 -6.26 6.11 -17.79
N ASP A 138 -6.95 6.44 -18.88
CA ASP A 138 -8.07 7.40 -18.86
C ASP A 138 -9.34 6.78 -18.28
N GLU A 139 -9.59 5.52 -18.62
CA GLU A 139 -10.74 4.76 -18.16
C GLU A 139 -10.26 3.53 -17.39
N ASN A 140 -10.59 3.45 -16.12
CA ASN A 140 -10.17 2.35 -15.28
C ASN A 140 -11.28 1.88 -14.33
N PRO A 141 -11.74 0.62 -14.44
CA PRO A 141 -12.81 0.09 -13.60
C PRO A 141 -12.49 0.12 -12.09
N ILE A 142 -11.21 -0.01 -11.71
CA ILE A 142 -10.80 0.02 -10.30
C ILE A 142 -10.95 1.44 -9.77
N PHE A 143 -10.52 2.45 -10.55
CA PHE A 143 -10.71 3.86 -10.20
C PHE A 143 -12.20 4.20 -10.01
N GLU A 144 -13.04 3.83 -10.97
CA GLU A 144 -14.49 4.10 -10.92
C GLU A 144 -15.18 3.39 -9.74
N ALA A 145 -14.73 2.18 -9.41
CA ALA A 145 -15.27 1.42 -8.28
C ALA A 145 -14.78 1.91 -6.91
N THR A 146 -13.70 2.70 -6.87
CA THR A 146 -13.02 3.11 -5.64
C THR A 146 -12.85 4.62 -5.52
N LEU A 147 -11.70 5.19 -5.93
CA LEU A 147 -11.35 6.60 -5.71
C LEU A 147 -12.38 7.58 -6.27
N ARG A 148 -12.97 7.30 -7.42
CA ARG A 148 -14.00 8.15 -8.04
C ARG A 148 -15.15 8.48 -7.10
N LYS A 149 -15.51 7.53 -6.23
CA LYS A 149 -16.61 7.70 -5.28
C LYS A 149 -16.32 8.74 -4.19
N PHE A 150 -15.04 9.08 -3.99
CA PHE A 150 -14.62 10.09 -3.01
C PHE A 150 -14.54 11.51 -3.57
N GLU A 151 -14.74 11.71 -4.86
CA GLU A 151 -14.54 13.02 -5.52
C GLU A 151 -15.26 14.16 -4.80
N ASN A 152 -16.55 13.99 -4.50
CA ASN A 152 -17.33 15.02 -3.80
C ASN A 152 -16.84 15.27 -2.36
N THR A 153 -16.40 14.23 -1.67
CA THR A 153 -15.87 14.35 -0.30
C THR A 153 -14.54 15.10 -0.32
N LEU A 154 -13.63 14.72 -1.21
CA LEU A 154 -12.33 15.37 -1.35
C LEU A 154 -12.47 16.85 -1.78
N ALA A 155 -13.43 17.15 -2.67
CA ALA A 155 -13.72 18.52 -3.08
C ALA A 155 -14.28 19.37 -1.92
N LYS A 156 -15.18 18.81 -1.12
CA LYS A 156 -15.72 19.47 0.09
C LYS A 156 -14.62 19.76 1.10
N ASP A 157 -13.69 18.82 1.28
CA ASP A 157 -12.57 18.93 2.22
C ASP A 157 -11.39 19.74 1.63
N LYS A 158 -11.53 20.21 0.40
CA LYS A 158 -10.50 20.97 -0.35
C LYS A 158 -9.16 20.24 -0.40
N PHE A 159 -9.21 18.91 -0.53
CA PHE A 159 -8.00 18.11 -0.66
C PHE A 159 -7.28 18.46 -1.96
N VAL A 160 -5.96 18.63 -1.89
CA VAL A 160 -5.10 18.84 -3.06
C VAL A 160 -3.90 17.91 -2.94
N GLY A 161 -3.63 17.15 -3.96
CA GLY A 161 -2.45 16.29 -3.96
C GLY A 161 -2.67 14.93 -4.60
N HIS A 162 -1.76 14.03 -4.26
CA HIS A 162 -1.78 12.63 -4.68
C HIS A 162 -2.51 11.77 -3.66
N ILE A 163 -3.39 10.91 -4.14
CA ILE A 163 -4.06 9.90 -3.34
C ILE A 163 -4.08 8.58 -4.10
N ASP A 164 -3.78 7.50 -3.42
CA ASP A 164 -3.96 6.17 -3.97
C ASP A 164 -4.77 5.26 -3.01
N ILE A 165 -5.25 4.17 -3.58
CA ILE A 165 -5.91 3.10 -2.87
C ILE A 165 -5.34 1.77 -3.34
N ASN A 166 -4.81 1.01 -2.40
CA ASN A 166 -4.31 -0.33 -2.66
C ASN A 166 -5.45 -1.35 -2.56
N CYS A 167 -5.57 -2.22 -3.54
CA CYS A 167 -6.64 -3.20 -3.67
C CYS A 167 -6.09 -4.59 -3.97
N ILE A 168 -6.79 -5.63 -3.53
CA ILE A 168 -6.67 -6.96 -4.13
C ILE A 168 -7.83 -7.14 -5.10
N VAL A 169 -7.53 -7.57 -6.31
CA VAL A 169 -8.50 -7.79 -7.38
C VAL A 169 -8.50 -9.26 -7.80
N ASN A 170 -9.68 -9.85 -7.87
CA ASN A 170 -9.88 -11.22 -8.36
C ASN A 170 -11.23 -11.33 -9.09
N SER A 171 -11.61 -12.55 -9.52
CA SER A 171 -12.88 -12.81 -10.22
C SER A 171 -14.14 -12.45 -9.41
N ASN A 172 -14.03 -12.34 -8.08
CA ASN A 172 -15.15 -12.04 -7.19
C ASN A 172 -15.29 -10.54 -6.88
N GLY A 173 -14.32 -9.73 -7.31
CA GLY A 173 -14.39 -8.27 -7.17
C GLY A 173 -13.08 -7.58 -6.80
N ILE A 174 -13.26 -6.30 -6.43
CA ILE A 174 -12.21 -5.38 -6.00
C ILE A 174 -12.33 -5.21 -4.49
N TYR A 175 -11.24 -5.43 -3.77
CA TYR A 175 -11.17 -5.37 -2.31
C TYR A 175 -10.13 -4.35 -1.86
N PRO A 176 -10.53 -3.10 -1.58
CA PRO A 176 -9.63 -2.09 -1.06
C PRO A 176 -9.05 -2.48 0.29
N LEU A 177 -7.76 -2.25 0.45
CA LEU A 177 -7.02 -2.55 1.67
C LEU A 177 -6.77 -1.30 2.50
N GLU A 178 -6.18 -0.27 1.90
CA GLU A 178 -5.82 0.97 2.58
C GLU A 178 -5.67 2.13 1.59
N PHE A 179 -5.80 3.36 2.13
CA PHE A 179 -5.48 4.59 1.41
C PHE A 179 -4.05 5.01 1.67
N THR A 180 -3.44 5.61 0.65
CA THR A 180 -2.20 6.36 0.78
C THR A 180 -2.42 7.77 0.24
N SER A 181 -2.50 8.77 1.13
CA SER A 181 -2.71 10.19 0.77
C SER A 181 -1.40 10.96 0.69
N ARG A 182 -0.36 10.34 0.18
CA ARG A 182 0.97 10.88 -0.06
C ARG A 182 1.59 10.20 -1.26
N PHE A 183 2.70 10.76 -1.75
CA PHE A 183 3.47 10.08 -2.78
C PHE A 183 3.99 8.72 -2.29
N GLY A 184 3.83 7.71 -3.13
CA GLY A 184 4.49 6.41 -2.98
C GLY A 184 5.98 6.51 -3.34
N TYR A 185 6.77 5.56 -2.85
CA TYR A 185 8.19 5.50 -3.12
C TYR A 185 8.58 4.06 -3.48
N PRO A 186 9.06 3.76 -4.72
CA PRO A 186 9.60 4.64 -5.76
C PRO A 186 8.57 5.26 -6.74
N GLN A 187 7.27 5.04 -6.55
CA GLN A 187 6.19 5.46 -7.46
C GLN A 187 6.33 6.92 -7.90
N VAL A 188 6.65 7.86 -6.99
CA VAL A 188 6.81 9.28 -7.33
C VAL A 188 7.91 9.52 -8.37
N GLN A 189 9.00 8.74 -8.34
CA GLN A 189 10.09 8.88 -9.31
C GLN A 189 9.66 8.39 -10.70
N ILE A 190 8.86 7.33 -10.73
CA ILE A 190 8.30 6.79 -11.97
C ILE A 190 7.27 7.77 -12.55
N GLN A 191 6.38 8.33 -11.73
CA GLN A 191 5.43 9.36 -12.13
C GLN A 191 6.14 10.58 -12.69
N ARG A 192 7.18 11.08 -12.00
CA ARG A 192 8.03 12.18 -12.47
C ARG A 192 8.65 11.89 -13.84
N ALA A 193 9.14 10.68 -14.05
CA ALA A 193 9.73 10.27 -15.33
C ALA A 193 8.67 10.04 -16.42
N GLY A 194 7.43 9.71 -16.04
CA GLY A 194 6.31 9.43 -16.93
C GLY A 194 5.52 10.67 -17.37
N ILE A 195 5.61 11.79 -16.65
CA ILE A 195 4.92 13.05 -16.98
C ILE A 195 5.80 13.85 -17.96
N ASN A 196 5.22 14.30 -19.08
CA ASN A 196 5.91 14.97 -20.18
C ASN A 196 6.07 16.49 -19.98
N GLU A 197 6.14 16.95 -18.74
CA GLU A 197 6.44 18.35 -18.41
C GLU A 197 7.33 18.42 -17.15
N PRO A 198 7.98 19.56 -16.88
CA PRO A 198 8.71 19.75 -15.63
C PRO A 198 7.81 19.48 -14.41
N PHE A 199 8.22 18.55 -13.55
CA PHE A 199 7.37 18.06 -12.45
C PHE A 199 6.94 19.17 -11.49
N GLY A 200 7.79 20.20 -11.29
CA GLY A 200 7.42 21.39 -10.50
C GLY A 200 6.27 22.17 -11.12
N ASN A 201 6.24 22.34 -12.46
CA ASN A 201 5.14 23.00 -13.16
C ASN A 201 3.85 22.21 -13.06
N PHE A 202 3.95 20.88 -13.22
CA PHE A 202 2.84 19.99 -13.02
C PHE A 202 2.23 20.12 -11.61
N LEU A 203 3.06 20.03 -10.58
CA LEU A 203 2.60 20.17 -9.19
C LEU A 203 1.99 21.55 -8.91
N TYR A 204 2.56 22.60 -9.48
CA TYR A 204 2.00 23.95 -9.37
C TYR A 204 0.59 24.04 -9.98
N LYS A 205 0.38 23.46 -11.17
CA LYS A 205 -0.96 23.41 -11.80
C LYS A 205 -1.96 22.63 -10.94
N VAL A 206 -1.56 21.48 -10.40
CA VAL A 206 -2.40 20.70 -9.46
C VAL A 206 -2.79 21.56 -8.25
N ALA A 207 -1.80 22.21 -7.63
CA ALA A 207 -2.00 23.04 -6.44
C ALA A 207 -2.85 24.30 -6.70
N SER A 208 -2.81 24.82 -7.93
CA SER A 208 -3.58 25.98 -8.33
C SER A 208 -5.06 25.69 -8.65
N GLY A 209 -5.50 24.45 -8.53
CA GLY A 209 -6.89 24.05 -8.79
C GLY A 209 -7.28 24.10 -10.27
N VAL A 210 -6.30 24.20 -11.17
CA VAL A 210 -6.55 24.27 -12.62
C VAL A 210 -7.00 22.90 -13.12
N LYS A 211 -8.02 22.89 -13.96
CA LYS A 211 -8.41 21.70 -14.72
C LYS A 211 -7.52 21.54 -15.93
N PHE A 212 -6.86 20.38 -16.06
CA PHE A 212 -6.06 20.03 -17.23
C PHE A 212 -5.94 18.52 -17.35
N GLU A 213 -5.64 18.06 -18.55
CA GLU A 213 -5.29 16.66 -18.79
C GLU A 213 -3.79 16.48 -18.59
N ILE A 214 -3.41 15.43 -17.85
CA ILE A 214 -2.01 15.13 -17.58
C ILE A 214 -1.37 14.54 -18.84
N ASN A 215 -0.40 15.24 -19.40
CA ASN A 215 0.36 14.71 -20.54
C ASN A 215 1.38 13.69 -20.05
N THR A 216 1.19 12.43 -20.43
CA THR A 216 1.98 11.29 -19.92
C THR A 216 2.59 10.48 -21.05
N LYS A 217 3.65 9.74 -20.73
CA LYS A 217 4.20 8.69 -21.59
C LYS A 217 3.22 7.52 -21.66
N THR A 218 3.14 6.92 -22.82
CA THR A 218 2.38 5.69 -23.06
C THR A 218 3.17 4.44 -22.64
N GLY A 219 2.45 3.33 -22.41
CA GLY A 219 3.03 2.04 -22.04
C GLY A 219 3.43 1.97 -20.55
N PHE A 220 4.13 0.90 -20.22
CA PHE A 220 4.59 0.67 -18.85
C PHE A 220 5.83 1.51 -18.53
N GLN A 221 5.83 2.09 -17.33
CA GLN A 221 7.00 2.67 -16.72
C GLN A 221 7.39 1.78 -15.53
N VAL A 222 8.69 1.58 -15.34
CA VAL A 222 9.21 0.65 -14.32
C VAL A 222 10.27 1.36 -13.48
N GLY A 223 10.20 1.15 -12.17
CA GLY A 223 11.23 1.54 -11.23
C GLY A 223 11.61 0.36 -10.35
N ALA A 224 12.88 0.28 -9.98
CA ALA A 224 13.38 -0.73 -9.05
C ALA A 224 14.38 -0.10 -8.09
N TYR A 225 14.41 -0.60 -6.86
CA TYR A 225 15.44 -0.21 -5.90
C TYR A 225 16.70 -1.02 -6.10
N MET A 226 17.81 -0.31 -6.01
CA MET A 226 19.11 -0.91 -5.75
C MET A 226 19.40 -0.71 -4.26
N VAL A 227 19.56 -1.80 -3.56
CA VAL A 227 19.74 -1.79 -2.10
C VAL A 227 21.07 -2.40 -1.72
N VAL A 228 21.61 -1.94 -0.59
CA VAL A 228 22.87 -2.45 -0.01
C VAL A 228 22.61 -2.93 1.42
N PRO A 229 23.42 -3.88 1.93
CA PRO A 229 23.33 -4.29 3.32
C PRO A 229 23.40 -3.07 4.27
N PRO A 230 22.70 -3.06 5.40
CA PRO A 230 21.89 -4.16 5.95
C PRO A 230 20.43 -4.16 5.51
N PHE A 231 20.06 -3.38 4.48
CA PHE A 231 18.64 -3.30 4.06
C PHE A 231 18.01 -4.71 3.96
N PRO A 232 16.80 -4.94 4.47
CA PRO A 232 15.86 -3.95 5.02
C PRO A 232 15.95 -3.78 6.55
N TYR A 233 17.03 -4.18 7.16
CA TYR A 233 17.27 -4.11 8.59
C TYR A 233 18.05 -2.83 8.94
N ASP A 234 17.83 -2.30 10.15
CA ASP A 234 18.58 -1.17 10.69
C ASP A 234 19.75 -1.70 11.55
N ASP A 235 20.86 -2.00 10.90
CA ASP A 235 22.10 -2.43 11.55
C ASP A 235 23.27 -1.52 11.14
N LYS A 236 23.55 -0.56 12.02
CA LYS A 236 24.59 0.45 11.82
C LYS A 236 25.96 -0.17 11.60
N LYS A 237 26.30 -1.24 12.32
CA LYS A 237 27.61 -1.90 12.19
C LYS A 237 27.80 -2.52 10.80
N THR A 238 26.78 -3.22 10.32
CA THR A 238 26.78 -3.78 8.96
C THR A 238 26.87 -2.69 7.90
N PHE A 239 26.11 -1.59 8.07
CA PHE A 239 26.19 -0.44 7.16
C PHE A 239 27.59 0.17 7.13
N GLU A 240 28.18 0.47 8.26
CA GLU A 240 29.54 1.04 8.36
C GLU A 240 30.61 0.14 7.78
N THR A 241 30.45 -1.20 7.92
CA THR A 241 31.42 -2.17 7.46
C THR A 241 31.36 -2.42 5.95
N PHE A 242 30.17 -2.51 5.38
CA PHE A 242 29.98 -3.01 4.00
C PHE A 242 29.41 -2.01 3.02
N SER A 243 28.76 -0.96 3.48
CA SER A 243 27.90 -0.13 2.61
C SER A 243 28.19 1.38 2.65
N LYS A 244 28.83 1.87 3.71
CA LYS A 244 29.07 3.31 3.90
C LYS A 244 29.76 3.99 2.70
N ASP A 245 30.73 3.28 2.12
CA ASP A 245 31.51 3.77 0.99
C ASP A 245 31.17 3.06 -0.33
N ALA A 246 29.99 2.42 -0.39
CA ALA A 246 29.55 1.73 -1.59
C ALA A 246 29.28 2.72 -2.73
N VAL A 247 29.79 2.42 -3.92
CA VAL A 247 29.61 3.22 -5.13
C VAL A 247 28.80 2.44 -6.15
N VAL A 248 27.78 3.10 -6.71
CA VAL A 248 26.97 2.54 -7.80
C VAL A 248 27.60 2.89 -9.15
N ILE A 249 27.97 1.90 -9.91
CA ILE A 249 28.55 2.06 -11.25
C ILE A 249 27.53 1.57 -12.30
N PHE A 250 27.05 2.48 -13.13
CA PHE A 250 26.21 2.14 -14.27
C PHE A 250 27.07 1.83 -15.50
N ARG A 251 26.91 0.66 -16.08
CA ARG A 251 27.51 0.36 -17.38
C ARG A 251 26.78 1.13 -18.48
N LYS A 252 27.50 1.42 -19.57
CA LYS A 252 26.99 2.21 -20.69
C LYS A 252 25.74 1.58 -21.35
N GLU A 253 25.67 0.25 -21.34
CA GLU A 253 24.54 -0.52 -21.90
C GLU A 253 23.28 -0.50 -21.02
N MET A 254 23.36 0.05 -19.82
CA MET A 254 22.23 0.13 -18.87
C MET A 254 21.55 1.51 -18.84
N LYS A 255 21.94 2.40 -19.76
CA LYS A 255 21.40 3.76 -19.85
C LYS A 255 20.18 3.83 -20.76
#